data_21da2512c5247397b6624e05bd4b1524
#
_entry.id   21da2512c5247397b6624e05bd4b1524
#
_cell.length_a   1.000
_cell.length_b   1.000
_cell.length_c   1.000
_cell.angle_alpha   90.00
_cell.angle_beta   90.00
_cell.angle_gamma   90.00
#
_symmetry.space_group_name_H-M   'P 1'
#
loop_
_entity.id
_entity.type
_entity.pdbx_description
1 polymer ?
#
loop_
_entity_poly.entity_id
_entity_poly.type
_entity_poly.pdbx_seq_one_letter_code
_entity_poly.pdbx_strand_id
1 'polypeptide(L)'
;MELYHFTEFPWPHLPPDDTFSSMRVNLSNRVYDPVVGAELYHSYLDQYVLADELGLNCMINEHHQTATCLNPSGPLQMAILARETKKARLCILGNPVANLADPIRCAEEMAMIDNISHGRLECGFVRGVPYELFASNANPTETNERLWESIDLMTKAWTSLDGPFNYEGRWLHKRQVNVWP
;
A
#
# COMPACT_ATOMS: atom_id res chain seq x y z
N MET A 1 -2.63 -21.31 13.47
CA MET A 1 -2.94 -19.86 13.67
C MET A 1 -1.79 -19.09 13.07
N GLU A 2 -2.08 -18.14 12.19
CA GLU A 2 -1.07 -17.25 11.59
C GLU A 2 -1.01 -15.96 12.40
N LEU A 3 0.19 -15.48 12.73
CA LEU A 3 0.41 -14.25 13.47
C LEU A 3 1.17 -13.27 12.59
N TYR A 4 0.75 -12.00 12.61
CA TYR A 4 1.37 -10.94 11.85
C TYR A 4 1.90 -9.85 12.76
N HIS A 5 3.11 -9.39 12.51
CA HIS A 5 3.59 -8.11 13.01
C HIS A 5 2.99 -6.99 12.15
N PHE A 6 2.44 -5.97 12.78
CA PHE A 6 1.84 -4.82 12.13
C PHE A 6 2.17 -3.52 12.87
N THR A 7 2.57 -2.51 12.12
CA THR A 7 2.69 -1.13 12.59
C THR A 7 2.28 -0.16 11.49
N GLU A 8 1.67 0.96 11.85
CA GLU A 8 1.30 2.03 10.92
C GLU A 8 2.46 2.98 10.59
N PHE A 9 3.65 2.79 11.12
CA PHE A 9 4.78 3.73 10.97
C PHE A 9 4.43 5.16 11.38
N PRO A 10 3.90 5.39 12.59
CA PRO A 10 3.48 6.73 13.00
C PRO A 10 4.68 7.64 13.22
N TRP A 11 4.46 8.94 13.01
CA TRP A 11 5.35 9.99 13.48
C TRP A 11 5.16 10.19 14.99
N PRO A 12 6.17 9.91 15.84
CA PRO A 12 5.97 9.92 17.29
C PRO A 12 6.16 11.31 17.94
N HIS A 13 6.76 12.27 17.22
CA HIS A 13 7.09 13.59 17.76
C HIS A 13 6.00 14.61 17.45
N LEU A 14 4.84 14.43 18.07
CA LEU A 14 3.70 15.32 17.90
C LEU A 14 3.85 16.58 18.75
N PRO A 15 3.42 17.75 18.27
CA PRO A 15 3.30 18.96 19.10
C PRO A 15 2.18 18.78 20.13
N PRO A 16 2.03 19.71 21.11
CA PRO A 16 0.92 19.68 22.06
C PRO A 16 -0.44 19.59 21.38
N ASP A 17 -1.37 18.83 21.94
CA ASP A 17 -2.69 18.50 21.37
C ASP A 17 -3.58 19.71 21.07
N ASP A 18 -3.34 20.84 21.76
CA ASP A 18 -4.08 22.10 21.57
C ASP A 18 -3.63 22.89 20.32
N THR A 19 -2.57 22.47 19.65
CA THR A 19 -2.03 23.16 18.47
C THR A 19 -2.60 22.68 17.14
N PHE A 20 -3.37 21.58 17.12
CA PHE A 20 -4.02 21.03 15.93
C PHE A 20 -5.34 20.35 16.30
N SER A 21 -6.28 20.31 15.38
CA SER A 21 -7.59 19.67 15.62
C SER A 21 -7.64 18.21 15.14
N SER A 22 -6.71 17.79 14.31
CA SER A 22 -6.62 16.42 13.80
C SER A 22 -5.21 16.10 13.31
N MET A 23 -4.57 15.12 13.93
CA MET A 23 -3.26 14.65 13.45
C MET A 23 -3.34 13.97 12.06
N ARG A 24 -4.52 13.48 11.67
CA ARG A 24 -4.72 12.85 10.35
C ARG A 24 -4.91 13.85 9.23
N VAL A 25 -5.50 15.01 9.51
CA VAL A 25 -6.00 15.90 8.45
C VAL A 25 -5.27 17.20 8.37
N ASN A 26 -4.99 17.87 9.49
CA ASN A 26 -4.52 19.27 9.49
C ASN A 26 -3.29 19.54 10.35
N LEU A 27 -2.62 18.50 10.84
CA LEU A 27 -1.31 18.68 11.43
C LEU A 27 -0.34 19.16 10.34
N SER A 28 0.36 20.26 10.61
CA SER A 28 1.33 20.81 9.67
C SER A 28 2.52 19.86 9.50
N ASN A 29 2.92 19.62 8.26
CA ASN A 29 4.11 18.84 7.94
C ASN A 29 5.44 19.52 8.34
N ARG A 30 5.41 20.76 8.84
CA ARG A 30 6.57 21.44 9.44
C ARG A 30 7.11 20.74 10.69
N VAL A 31 6.31 19.89 11.33
CA VAL A 31 6.74 19.10 12.49
C VAL A 31 7.62 17.90 12.09
N TYR A 32 7.65 17.56 10.81
CA TYR A 32 8.46 16.46 10.30
C TYR A 32 9.93 16.88 10.19
N ASP A 33 10.80 16.11 10.82
CA ASP A 33 12.25 16.21 10.68
C ASP A 33 12.76 15.07 9.78
N PRO A 34 13.38 15.37 8.63
CA PRO A 34 13.81 14.34 7.70
C PRO A 34 14.96 13.46 8.24
N VAL A 35 15.78 13.96 9.16
CA VAL A 35 16.84 13.14 9.78
C VAL A 35 16.22 12.11 10.72
N VAL A 36 15.31 12.54 11.58
CA VAL A 36 14.56 11.64 12.46
C VAL A 36 13.69 10.69 11.65
N GLY A 37 13.08 11.17 10.57
CA GLY A 37 12.28 10.34 9.66
C GLY A 37 13.08 9.22 9.02
N ALA A 38 14.32 9.48 8.61
CA ALA A 38 15.20 8.45 8.06
C ALA A 38 15.46 7.33 9.08
N GLU A 39 15.81 7.69 10.31
CA GLU A 39 16.05 6.72 11.40
C GLU A 39 14.77 5.91 11.72
N LEU A 40 13.61 6.55 11.70
CA LEU A 40 12.34 5.86 11.90
C LEU A 40 12.05 4.83 10.81
N TYR A 41 12.28 5.15 9.53
CA TYR A 41 12.09 4.17 8.45
C TYR A 41 12.98 2.94 8.65
N HIS A 42 14.27 3.13 8.97
CA HIS A 42 15.17 2.01 9.28
C HIS A 42 14.69 1.20 10.48
N SER A 43 14.36 1.87 11.58
CA SER A 43 13.86 1.20 12.79
C SER A 43 12.58 0.38 12.54
N TYR A 44 11.64 0.91 11.73
CA TYR A 44 10.42 0.17 11.40
C TYR A 44 10.69 -1.02 10.48
N LEU A 45 11.58 -0.88 9.50
CA LEU A 45 11.97 -2.00 8.64
C LEU A 45 12.68 -3.10 9.44
N ASP A 46 13.59 -2.75 10.34
CA ASP A 46 14.29 -3.68 11.22
C ASP A 46 13.33 -4.49 12.11
N GLN A 47 12.23 -3.88 12.56
CA GLN A 47 11.18 -4.59 13.31
C GLN A 47 10.55 -5.71 12.49
N TYR A 48 10.32 -5.51 11.19
CA TYR A 48 9.78 -6.53 10.29
C TYR A 48 10.79 -7.64 9.99
N VAL A 49 12.08 -7.30 9.86
CA VAL A 49 13.15 -8.30 9.73
C VAL A 49 13.22 -9.16 10.98
N LEU A 50 13.18 -8.54 12.16
CA LEU A 50 13.11 -9.26 13.43
C LEU A 50 11.85 -10.14 13.54
N ALA A 51 10.70 -9.65 13.07
CA ALA A 51 9.47 -10.44 13.05
C ALA A 51 9.62 -11.72 12.22
N ASP A 52 10.23 -11.64 11.03
CA ASP A 52 10.56 -12.81 10.20
C ASP A 52 11.48 -13.79 10.92
N GLU A 53 12.51 -13.31 11.60
CA GLU A 53 13.42 -14.13 12.39
C GLU A 53 12.72 -14.88 13.54
N LEU A 54 11.72 -14.22 14.15
CA LEU A 54 10.91 -14.79 15.23
C LEU A 54 9.75 -15.68 14.72
N GLY A 55 9.61 -15.84 13.40
CA GLY A 55 8.56 -16.67 12.79
C GLY A 55 7.19 -16.03 12.74
N LEU A 56 7.11 -14.69 12.81
CA LEU A 56 5.89 -13.93 12.55
C LEU A 56 5.82 -13.56 11.06
N ASN A 57 4.61 -13.37 10.57
CA ASN A 57 4.38 -12.79 9.24
C ASN A 57 4.41 -11.25 9.31
N CYS A 58 4.56 -10.60 8.17
CA CYS A 58 4.65 -9.16 8.05
C CYS A 58 3.37 -8.60 7.45
N MET A 59 2.76 -7.61 8.09
CA MET A 59 1.61 -6.90 7.57
C MET A 59 1.87 -5.40 7.60
N ILE A 60 1.62 -4.73 6.48
CA ILE A 60 1.71 -3.28 6.36
C ILE A 60 0.40 -2.71 5.84
N ASN A 61 0.17 -1.43 6.08
CA ASN A 61 -0.88 -0.65 5.45
C ASN A 61 -0.29 0.46 4.56
N GLU A 62 -1.17 1.20 3.91
CA GLU A 62 -0.83 2.39 3.14
C GLU A 62 -1.78 3.52 3.53
N HIS A 63 -1.21 4.67 3.93
CA HIS A 63 -1.96 5.89 4.18
C HIS A 63 -1.20 7.09 3.66
N HIS A 64 -1.94 8.10 3.21
CA HIS A 64 -1.38 9.25 2.56
C HIS A 64 -1.56 10.52 3.40
N GLN A 65 -0.55 11.43 3.33
CA GLN A 65 -0.64 12.80 3.82
C GLN A 65 -1.02 12.93 5.31
N THR A 66 -0.52 12.03 6.15
CA THR A 66 -0.85 11.97 7.56
C THR A 66 0.35 11.63 8.43
N ALA A 67 0.42 12.23 9.63
CA ALA A 67 1.43 11.86 10.62
C ALA A 67 1.17 10.50 11.28
N THR A 68 -0.01 9.92 11.12
CA THR A 68 -0.34 8.62 11.71
C THR A 68 0.26 7.45 10.94
N CYS A 69 0.73 7.69 9.71
CA CYS A 69 1.37 6.67 8.89
C CYS A 69 2.37 7.32 7.93
N LEU A 70 3.64 6.99 8.09
CA LEU A 70 4.73 7.44 7.22
C LEU A 70 4.93 6.52 6.01
N ASN A 71 3.99 5.62 5.73
CA ASN A 71 4.05 4.71 4.61
C ASN A 71 3.04 5.08 3.50
N PRO A 72 3.39 6.02 2.60
CA PRO A 72 2.52 6.43 1.50
C PRO A 72 2.58 5.51 0.28
N SER A 73 3.35 4.43 0.34
CA SER A 73 3.46 3.43 -0.73
C SER A 73 3.71 2.04 -0.15
N GLY A 74 2.64 1.29 0.01
CA GLY A 74 2.70 -0.12 0.42
C GLY A 74 3.60 -0.95 -0.51
N PRO A 75 3.49 -0.86 -1.85
CA PRO A 75 4.36 -1.58 -2.76
C PRO A 75 5.85 -1.28 -2.59
N LEU A 76 6.24 -0.01 -2.43
CA LEU A 76 7.64 0.36 -2.26
C LEU A 76 8.24 -0.26 -0.99
N GLN A 77 7.53 -0.13 0.12
CA GLN A 77 7.97 -0.71 1.39
C GLN A 77 8.00 -2.23 1.33
N MET A 78 6.97 -2.85 0.75
CA MET A 78 6.90 -4.30 0.65
C MET A 78 7.98 -4.88 -0.26
N ALA A 79 8.43 -4.15 -1.29
CA ALA A 79 9.54 -4.56 -2.12
C ALA A 79 10.86 -4.66 -1.31
N ILE A 80 11.09 -3.74 -0.37
CA ILE A 80 12.22 -3.81 0.57
C ILE A 80 12.08 -5.05 1.45
N LEU A 81 10.93 -5.25 2.08
CA LEU A 81 10.68 -6.40 2.95
C LEU A 81 10.75 -7.72 2.20
N ALA A 82 10.31 -7.78 0.95
CA ALA A 82 10.43 -8.96 0.10
C ALA A 82 11.89 -9.40 -0.09
N ARG A 83 12.82 -8.45 -0.13
CA ARG A 83 14.26 -8.70 -0.26
C ARG A 83 14.93 -9.02 1.07
N GLU A 84 14.56 -8.31 2.15
CA GLU A 84 15.20 -8.43 3.46
C GLU A 84 14.71 -9.63 4.28
N THR A 85 13.42 -10.01 4.14
CA THR A 85 12.82 -11.17 4.84
C THR A 85 12.99 -12.45 4.03
N LYS A 86 12.89 -13.61 4.72
CA LYS A 86 13.15 -14.93 4.09
C LYS A 86 11.96 -15.89 4.12
N LYS A 87 11.14 -15.84 5.16
CA LYS A 87 10.09 -16.84 5.42
C LYS A 87 8.70 -16.24 5.59
N ALA A 88 8.62 -15.04 6.16
CA ALA A 88 7.36 -14.39 6.48
C ALA A 88 6.47 -14.24 5.25
N ARG A 89 5.18 -14.50 5.40
CA ARG A 89 4.16 -14.03 4.45
C ARG A 89 4.12 -12.51 4.53
N LEU A 90 3.92 -11.87 3.41
CA LEU A 90 4.03 -10.43 3.24
C LEU A 90 2.66 -9.88 2.84
N CYS A 91 1.93 -9.32 3.79
CA CYS A 91 0.57 -8.83 3.57
C CYS A 91 0.54 -7.31 3.44
N ILE A 92 0.05 -6.79 2.32
CA ILE A 92 -0.33 -5.38 2.21
C ILE A 92 -1.82 -5.28 2.52
N LEU A 93 -2.18 -4.64 3.65
CA LEU A 93 -3.58 -4.50 4.04
C LEU A 93 -3.88 -3.05 4.49
N GLY A 94 -4.24 -2.21 3.56
CA GLY A 94 -4.51 -2.51 2.17
C GLY A 94 -4.13 -1.33 1.28
N ASN A 95 -3.94 -1.66 0.02
CA ASN A 95 -3.67 -0.65 -0.99
C ASN A 95 -4.98 0.00 -1.47
N PRO A 96 -5.11 1.34 -1.49
CA PRO A 96 -6.36 2.04 -1.83
C PRO A 96 -6.60 2.15 -3.33
N VAL A 97 -6.72 1.02 -4.02
CA VAL A 97 -6.79 0.94 -5.50
C VAL A 97 -7.99 1.68 -6.11
N ALA A 98 -9.04 1.94 -5.34
CA ALA A 98 -10.17 2.76 -5.82
C ALA A 98 -9.78 4.19 -6.16
N ASN A 99 -8.68 4.69 -5.57
CA ASN A 99 -8.18 6.05 -5.75
C ASN A 99 -7.03 6.16 -6.76
N LEU A 100 -6.52 5.03 -7.22
CA LEU A 100 -5.43 5.02 -8.20
C LEU A 100 -5.94 5.42 -9.57
N ALA A 101 -5.14 6.22 -10.28
CA ALA A 101 -5.40 6.57 -11.66
C ALA A 101 -5.18 5.37 -12.60
N ASP A 102 -4.27 4.48 -12.25
CA ASP A 102 -3.92 3.30 -13.04
C ASP A 102 -3.72 2.05 -12.17
N PRO A 103 -4.75 1.21 -12.02
CA PRO A 103 -4.64 -0.06 -11.32
C PRO A 103 -3.67 -1.07 -11.96
N ILE A 104 -3.41 -0.96 -13.27
CA ILE A 104 -2.43 -1.84 -13.95
C ILE A 104 -1.03 -1.62 -13.37
N ARG A 105 -0.65 -0.37 -13.05
CA ARG A 105 0.61 -0.09 -12.39
C ARG A 105 0.72 -0.82 -11.05
N CYS A 106 -0.34 -0.83 -10.27
CA CYS A 106 -0.39 -1.59 -9.02
C CYS A 106 -0.26 -3.09 -9.27
N ALA A 107 -0.91 -3.62 -10.32
CA ALA A 107 -0.78 -5.03 -10.67
C ALA A 107 0.66 -5.42 -11.02
N GLU A 108 1.37 -4.59 -11.78
CA GLU A 108 2.80 -4.79 -12.11
C GLU A 108 3.68 -4.77 -10.85
N GLU A 109 3.47 -3.80 -9.98
CA GLU A 109 4.22 -3.68 -8.71
C GLU A 109 4.01 -4.91 -7.82
N MET A 110 2.76 -5.36 -7.67
CA MET A 110 2.45 -6.58 -6.88
C MET A 110 3.10 -7.81 -7.50
N ALA A 111 3.04 -7.98 -8.83
CA ALA A 111 3.67 -9.11 -9.51
C ALA A 111 5.20 -9.10 -9.33
N MET A 112 5.85 -7.93 -9.41
CA MET A 112 7.28 -7.80 -9.11
C MET A 112 7.61 -8.23 -7.67
N ILE A 113 6.84 -7.74 -6.69
CA ILE A 113 7.05 -8.06 -5.28
C ILE A 113 6.86 -9.56 -5.03
N ASP A 114 5.85 -10.17 -5.65
CA ASP A 114 5.61 -11.60 -5.52
C ASP A 114 6.77 -12.42 -6.08
N ASN A 115 7.31 -12.05 -7.24
CA ASN A 115 8.50 -12.67 -7.80
C ASN A 115 9.74 -12.47 -6.90
N ILE A 116 10.01 -11.25 -6.40
CA ILE A 116 11.14 -10.97 -5.50
C ILE A 116 11.02 -11.79 -4.22
N SER A 117 9.81 -11.94 -3.70
CA SER A 117 9.55 -12.68 -2.45
C SER A 117 9.44 -14.19 -2.63
N HIS A 118 9.49 -14.73 -3.87
CA HIS A 118 9.26 -16.14 -4.19
C HIS A 118 7.86 -16.62 -3.79
N GLY A 119 6.82 -15.84 -4.11
CA GLY A 119 5.43 -16.23 -3.91
C GLY A 119 4.92 -16.05 -2.48
N ARG A 120 5.50 -15.13 -1.71
CA ARG A 120 5.08 -14.87 -0.31
C ARG A 120 4.10 -13.71 -0.15
N LEU A 121 3.77 -13.00 -1.23
CA LEU A 121 2.93 -11.81 -1.19
C LEU A 121 1.45 -12.15 -1.00
N GLU A 122 0.78 -11.36 -0.15
CA GLU A 122 -0.67 -11.31 0.02
C GLU A 122 -1.16 -9.90 -0.28
N CYS A 123 -2.03 -9.77 -1.28
CA CYS A 123 -2.54 -8.47 -1.71
C CYS A 123 -3.88 -8.16 -1.07
N GLY A 124 -3.95 -7.12 -0.24
CA GLY A 124 -5.19 -6.58 0.29
C GLY A 124 -5.51 -5.23 -0.34
N PHE A 125 -6.76 -5.03 -0.75
CA PHE A 125 -7.23 -3.83 -1.42
C PHE A 125 -8.35 -3.16 -0.65
N VAL A 126 -8.33 -1.83 -0.61
CA VAL A 126 -9.31 -1.03 0.12
C VAL A 126 -9.80 0.16 -0.72
N ARG A 127 -10.89 0.77 -0.27
CA ARG A 127 -11.44 1.97 -0.92
C ARG A 127 -10.67 3.25 -0.61
N GLY A 128 -9.84 3.22 0.43
CA GLY A 128 -9.29 4.42 1.05
C GLY A 128 -10.24 5.04 2.09
N VAL A 129 -9.69 5.94 2.88
CA VAL A 129 -10.43 6.64 3.96
C VAL A 129 -10.84 8.05 3.51
N PRO A 130 -11.85 8.68 4.14
CA PRO A 130 -12.44 9.92 3.66
C PRO A 130 -11.45 11.05 3.37
N TYR A 131 -10.45 11.28 4.22
CA TYR A 131 -9.49 12.36 4.00
C TYR A 131 -8.57 12.12 2.78
N GLU A 132 -8.27 10.86 2.45
CA GLU A 132 -7.51 10.49 1.26
C GLU A 132 -8.34 10.68 -0.02
N LEU A 133 -9.65 10.45 0.06
CA LEU A 133 -10.56 10.72 -1.06
C LEU A 133 -10.57 12.21 -1.43
N PHE A 134 -10.56 13.10 -0.44
CA PHE A 134 -10.46 14.54 -0.71
C PHE A 134 -9.14 14.90 -1.38
N ALA A 135 -8.03 14.39 -0.85
CA ALA A 135 -6.70 14.67 -1.39
C ALA A 135 -6.50 14.16 -2.82
N SER A 136 -7.08 13.02 -3.15
CA SER A 136 -7.06 12.44 -4.50
C SER A 136 -8.17 12.99 -5.42
N ASN A 137 -9.02 13.91 -4.93
CA ASN A 137 -10.21 14.41 -5.64
C ASN A 137 -11.12 13.28 -6.15
N ALA A 138 -11.23 12.21 -5.37
CA ALA A 138 -12.07 11.06 -5.70
C ALA A 138 -13.52 11.29 -5.25
N ASN A 139 -14.47 10.81 -6.05
CA ASN A 139 -15.89 10.86 -5.69
C ASN A 139 -16.22 9.71 -4.72
N PRO A 140 -16.62 10.02 -3.46
CA PRO A 140 -16.90 8.98 -2.45
C PRO A 140 -18.01 8.00 -2.86
N THR A 141 -18.95 8.43 -3.70
CA THR A 141 -20.08 7.60 -4.14
C THR A 141 -19.69 6.55 -5.16
N GLU A 142 -18.53 6.70 -5.80
CA GLU A 142 -18.01 5.82 -6.85
C GLU A 142 -16.99 4.82 -6.34
N THR A 143 -16.39 5.07 -5.18
CA THR A 143 -15.21 4.32 -4.70
C THR A 143 -15.45 2.83 -4.54
N ASN A 144 -16.68 2.41 -4.18
CA ASN A 144 -16.97 0.99 -4.05
C ASN A 144 -16.98 0.27 -5.42
N GLU A 145 -17.62 0.87 -6.42
CA GLU A 145 -17.64 0.29 -7.77
C GLU A 145 -16.25 0.32 -8.39
N ARG A 146 -15.51 1.43 -8.23
CA ARG A 146 -14.13 1.55 -8.70
C ARG A 146 -13.18 0.54 -8.05
N LEU A 147 -13.36 0.24 -6.75
CA LEU A 147 -12.59 -0.80 -6.08
C LEU A 147 -12.75 -2.15 -6.77
N TRP A 148 -13.99 -2.57 -6.96
CA TRP A 148 -14.25 -3.89 -7.55
C TRP A 148 -13.84 -3.98 -9.02
N GLU A 149 -14.05 -2.91 -9.78
CA GLU A 149 -13.59 -2.86 -11.17
C GLU A 149 -12.07 -2.87 -11.27
N SER A 150 -11.37 -2.20 -10.35
CA SER A 150 -9.91 -2.24 -10.28
C SER A 150 -9.40 -3.65 -9.96
N ILE A 151 -10.01 -4.33 -8.98
CA ILE A 151 -9.65 -5.72 -8.62
C ILE A 151 -9.91 -6.67 -9.80
N ASP A 152 -11.04 -6.51 -10.50
CA ASP A 152 -11.36 -7.33 -11.68
C ASP A 152 -10.33 -7.14 -12.79
N LEU A 153 -10.00 -5.88 -13.12
CA LEU A 153 -8.96 -5.56 -14.11
C LEU A 153 -7.59 -6.13 -13.73
N MET A 154 -7.17 -5.97 -12.47
CA MET A 154 -5.88 -6.49 -11.97
C MET A 154 -5.85 -8.02 -12.00
N THR A 155 -6.92 -8.68 -11.56
CA THR A 155 -7.04 -10.13 -11.61
C THR A 155 -6.95 -10.65 -13.04
N LYS A 156 -7.64 -9.97 -13.98
CA LYS A 156 -7.55 -10.29 -15.39
C LYS A 156 -6.12 -10.10 -15.92
N ALA A 157 -5.44 -9.04 -15.51
CA ALA A 157 -4.06 -8.77 -15.92
C ALA A 157 -3.09 -9.87 -15.48
N TRP A 158 -3.24 -10.40 -14.27
CA TRP A 158 -2.41 -11.48 -13.74
C TRP A 158 -2.74 -12.88 -14.34
N THR A 159 -3.96 -13.06 -14.85
CA THR A 159 -4.42 -14.38 -15.34
C THR A 159 -4.49 -14.50 -16.84
N SER A 160 -4.27 -13.41 -17.60
CA SER A 160 -4.28 -13.42 -19.07
C SER A 160 -2.90 -13.85 -19.60
N LEU A 161 -2.77 -15.11 -20.03
CA LEU A 161 -1.51 -15.71 -20.45
C LEU A 161 -1.30 -15.73 -21.97
N ASP A 162 -2.35 -15.48 -22.77
CA ASP A 162 -2.33 -15.63 -24.24
C ASP A 162 -2.02 -14.32 -24.98
N GLY A 163 -1.34 -13.38 -24.31
CA GLY A 163 -0.94 -12.09 -24.85
C GLY A 163 -1.88 -10.95 -24.48
N PRO A 164 -1.75 -9.80 -25.15
CA PRO A 164 -2.41 -8.57 -24.70
C PRO A 164 -3.93 -8.67 -24.84
N PHE A 165 -4.64 -8.09 -23.86
CA PHE A 165 -6.09 -7.97 -23.85
C PHE A 165 -6.56 -6.51 -23.80
N ASN A 166 -7.83 -6.30 -24.16
CA ASN A 166 -8.53 -5.04 -23.92
C ASN A 166 -9.49 -5.18 -22.75
N TYR A 167 -9.71 -4.08 -22.03
CA TYR A 167 -10.66 -4.00 -20.93
C TYR A 167 -11.59 -2.80 -21.13
N GLU A 168 -12.90 -3.04 -21.04
CA GLU A 168 -13.96 -2.03 -21.14
C GLU A 168 -14.82 -2.11 -19.90
N GLY A 169 -14.49 -1.32 -18.89
CA GLY A 169 -15.29 -1.16 -17.69
C GLY A 169 -16.15 0.11 -17.74
N ARG A 170 -16.78 0.42 -16.63
CA ARG A 170 -17.50 1.67 -16.44
C ARG A 170 -16.54 2.84 -16.18
N TRP A 171 -15.46 2.58 -15.44
CA TRP A 171 -14.49 3.59 -14.99
C TRP A 171 -13.13 3.42 -15.64
N LEU A 172 -12.80 2.21 -16.04
CA LEU A 172 -11.48 1.84 -16.52
C LEU A 172 -11.56 1.33 -17.96
N HIS A 173 -10.80 1.96 -18.85
CA HIS A 173 -10.70 1.56 -20.25
C HIS A 173 -9.21 1.35 -20.56
N LYS A 174 -8.84 0.13 -20.94
CA LYS A 174 -7.45 -0.23 -21.21
C LYS A 174 -7.33 -0.95 -22.54
N ARG A 175 -6.22 -0.72 -23.22
CA ARG A 175 -5.89 -1.34 -24.51
C ARG A 175 -4.54 -2.03 -24.41
N GLN A 176 -4.47 -3.21 -25.04
CA GLN A 176 -3.23 -3.97 -25.19
C GLN A 176 -2.51 -4.19 -23.86
N VAL A 177 -3.26 -4.47 -22.78
CA VAL A 177 -2.66 -4.79 -21.48
C VAL A 177 -1.96 -6.13 -21.56
N ASN A 178 -0.70 -6.16 -21.13
CA ASN A 178 0.12 -7.37 -21.12
C ASN A 178 1.15 -7.23 -19.99
N VAL A 179 0.79 -7.64 -18.79
CA VAL A 179 1.63 -7.48 -17.60
C VAL A 179 2.77 -8.48 -17.63
N TRP A 180 3.98 -7.99 -17.37
CA TRP A 180 5.21 -8.75 -17.21
C TRP A 180 5.86 -8.29 -15.89
N PRO A 181 6.20 -9.10 -14.96
CA PRO A 181 6.17 -10.56 -14.90
C PRO A 181 4.78 -11.15 -14.72
#